data_d2ff4cb599496c1bf1a676216768c0e7
#
_entry.id   d2ff4cb599496c1bf1a676216768c0e7
#
_cell.length_a   1.000
_cell.length_b   1.000
_cell.length_c   1.000
_cell.angle_alpha   90.00
_cell.angle_beta   90.00
_cell.angle_gamma   90.00
#
_symmetry.space_group_name_H-M   'P 1'
#
loop_
_entity.id
_entity.type
_entity.pdbx_description
1 polymer ?
#
loop_
_entity_poly.entity_id
_entity_poly.type
_entity_poly.pdbx_seq_one_letter_code
_entity_poly.pdbx_strand_id
1 'polypeptide(L)'
;MALPFTQAQREDIRARLLASAQSRALTVGVRKTSLEALTADAGISKSSFYKFYESKEHLFLVVAAGWEGEILRRATRALGEAGARGDKERAAAMVLCAFRAIHEMGIARFLREDLPLLMSLCPEDVAREHYLSSAESIFAALREARIHFTVPDEVALSVIQLMYLSILHIGEIGDAFFPALAELVQSACDRLVA
;
A
#
# COMPACT_ATOMS: atom_id res chain seq x y z
N MET A 1 14.20 -21.42 32.20
CA MET A 1 13.57 -20.16 31.69
C MET A 1 14.43 -19.66 30.54
N ALA A 2 13.86 -19.46 29.35
CA ALA A 2 14.61 -18.87 28.24
C ALA A 2 14.88 -17.38 28.57
N LEU A 3 16.13 -16.95 28.37
CA LEU A 3 16.51 -15.55 28.54
C LEU A 3 15.67 -14.65 27.63
N PRO A 4 15.31 -13.45 28.06
CA PRO A 4 14.58 -12.50 27.21
C PRO A 4 15.49 -12.07 26.05
N PHE A 5 14.90 -11.89 24.86
CA PHE A 5 15.63 -11.36 23.69
C PHE A 5 16.19 -9.97 23.98
N THR A 6 17.44 -9.73 23.59
CA THR A 6 18.03 -8.39 23.59
C THR A 6 17.33 -7.50 22.56
N GLN A 7 17.49 -6.19 22.63
CA GLN A 7 16.88 -5.25 21.69
C GLN A 7 17.32 -5.57 20.23
N ALA A 8 18.61 -5.77 19.99
CA ALA A 8 19.14 -6.14 18.67
C ALA A 8 18.55 -7.46 18.14
N GLN A 9 18.40 -8.48 19.00
CA GLN A 9 17.73 -9.74 18.62
C GLN A 9 16.25 -9.52 18.28
N ARG A 10 15.56 -8.64 19.00
CA ARG A 10 14.14 -8.33 18.72
C ARG A 10 13.99 -7.65 17.36
N GLU A 11 14.86 -6.71 17.02
CA GLU A 11 14.88 -6.02 15.74
C GLU A 11 15.16 -6.96 14.58
N ASP A 12 16.17 -7.83 14.71
CA ASP A 12 16.52 -8.84 13.73
C ASP A 12 15.38 -9.86 13.50
N ILE A 13 14.74 -10.34 14.57
CA ILE A 13 13.58 -11.24 14.46
C ILE A 13 12.40 -10.55 13.77
N ARG A 14 12.11 -9.29 14.10
CA ARG A 14 11.06 -8.52 13.43
C ARG A 14 11.35 -8.37 11.94
N ALA A 15 12.58 -8.03 11.58
CA ALA A 15 12.99 -7.88 10.19
C ALA A 15 12.80 -9.20 9.41
N ARG A 16 13.20 -10.35 9.99
CA ARG A 16 13.02 -11.67 9.36
C ARG A 16 11.55 -12.06 9.23
N LEU A 17 10.72 -11.81 10.25
CA LEU A 17 9.27 -12.05 10.18
C LEU A 17 8.61 -11.20 9.10
N LEU A 18 8.95 -9.91 9.01
CA LEU A 18 8.44 -9.03 7.97
C LEU A 18 8.88 -9.47 6.57
N ALA A 19 10.16 -9.80 6.38
CA ALA A 19 10.68 -10.25 5.10
C ALA A 19 10.02 -11.57 4.65
N SER A 20 9.84 -12.53 5.57
CA SER A 20 9.11 -13.78 5.29
C SER A 20 7.66 -13.51 4.91
N ALA A 21 6.95 -12.67 5.67
CA ALA A 21 5.56 -12.33 5.39
C ALA A 21 5.42 -11.61 4.03
N GLN A 22 6.28 -10.64 3.71
CA GLN A 22 6.31 -9.97 2.41
C GLN A 22 6.50 -10.96 1.26
N SER A 23 7.51 -11.81 1.34
CA SER A 23 7.78 -12.82 0.32
C SER A 23 6.60 -13.77 0.11
N ARG A 24 5.98 -14.23 1.21
CA ARG A 24 4.84 -15.15 1.15
C ARG A 24 3.57 -14.47 0.66
N ALA A 25 3.33 -13.23 1.00
CA ALA A 25 2.21 -12.45 0.46
C ALA A 25 2.27 -12.35 -1.07
N LEU A 26 3.47 -12.13 -1.61
CA LEU A 26 3.68 -12.02 -3.06
C LEU A 26 3.63 -13.36 -3.81
N THR A 27 3.93 -14.48 -3.14
CA THR A 27 4.04 -15.81 -3.76
C THR A 27 2.80 -16.67 -3.52
N VAL A 28 2.62 -17.15 -2.29
CA VAL A 28 1.57 -18.12 -1.94
C VAL A 28 0.28 -17.49 -1.41
N GLY A 29 0.34 -16.25 -0.92
CA GLY A 29 -0.76 -15.51 -0.33
C GLY A 29 -0.94 -15.78 1.17
N VAL A 30 -1.74 -14.92 1.81
CA VAL A 30 -1.98 -14.93 3.26
C VAL A 30 -2.66 -16.23 3.72
N ARG A 31 -3.68 -16.70 2.98
CA ARG A 31 -4.43 -17.91 3.34
C ARG A 31 -3.56 -19.15 3.43
N LYS A 32 -2.62 -19.31 2.48
CA LYS A 32 -1.75 -20.48 2.40
C LYS A 32 -0.50 -20.37 3.27
N THR A 33 -0.25 -19.23 3.86
CA THR A 33 0.87 -19.01 4.78
C THR A 33 0.50 -19.49 6.18
N SER A 34 1.24 -20.46 6.70
CA SER A 34 1.07 -20.94 8.08
C SER A 34 1.96 -20.17 9.04
N LEU A 35 1.57 -20.13 10.32
CA LEU A 35 2.40 -19.56 11.39
C LEU A 35 3.71 -20.31 11.54
N GLU A 36 3.69 -21.63 11.35
CA GLU A 36 4.88 -22.51 11.36
C GLU A 36 5.93 -22.06 10.34
N ALA A 37 5.47 -21.76 9.12
CA ALA A 37 6.35 -21.32 8.05
C ALA A 37 7.01 -19.99 8.37
N LEU A 38 6.25 -19.01 8.87
CA LEU A 38 6.76 -17.69 9.27
C LEU A 38 7.79 -17.80 10.42
N THR A 39 7.48 -18.61 11.43
CA THR A 39 8.36 -18.77 12.58
C THR A 39 9.61 -19.57 12.27
N ALA A 40 9.52 -20.57 11.36
CA ALA A 40 10.68 -21.31 10.87
C ALA A 40 11.63 -20.39 10.09
N ASP A 41 11.11 -19.56 9.19
CA ASP A 41 11.90 -18.60 8.42
C ASP A 41 12.60 -17.57 9.35
N ALA A 42 11.92 -17.17 10.43
CA ALA A 42 12.49 -16.24 11.41
C ALA A 42 13.40 -16.91 12.46
N GLY A 43 13.48 -18.26 12.48
CA GLY A 43 14.31 -19.01 13.45
C GLY A 43 13.81 -18.90 14.89
N ILE A 44 12.48 -18.83 15.10
CA ILE A 44 11.86 -18.72 16.43
C ILE A 44 10.77 -19.78 16.62
N SER A 45 10.36 -20.02 17.86
CA SER A 45 9.19 -20.84 18.16
C SER A 45 7.88 -20.08 17.96
N LYS A 46 6.76 -20.80 17.75
CA LYS A 46 5.43 -20.20 17.71
C LYS A 46 5.09 -19.39 18.98
N SER A 47 5.46 -19.88 20.15
CA SER A 47 5.23 -19.15 21.40
C SER A 47 6.03 -17.84 21.45
N SER A 48 7.20 -17.79 20.81
CA SER A 48 7.99 -16.56 20.69
C SER A 48 7.39 -15.55 19.74
N PHE A 49 6.69 -15.98 18.69
CA PHE A 49 6.01 -15.11 17.73
C PHE A 49 5.05 -14.14 18.40
N TYR A 50 4.26 -14.62 19.35
CA TYR A 50 3.27 -13.81 20.10
C TYR A 50 3.89 -12.73 21.00
N LYS A 51 5.22 -12.68 21.14
CA LYS A 51 5.94 -11.55 21.75
C LYS A 51 6.16 -10.39 20.77
N PHE A 52 5.90 -10.58 19.48
CA PHE A 52 6.14 -9.62 18.41
C PHE A 52 4.83 -9.15 17.74
N TYR A 53 3.91 -10.09 17.51
CA TYR A 53 2.64 -9.85 16.82
C TYR A 53 1.53 -10.64 17.48
N GLU A 54 0.34 -10.05 17.60
CA GLU A 54 -0.84 -10.66 18.22
C GLU A 54 -1.38 -11.84 17.40
N SER A 55 -1.27 -11.75 16.08
CA SER A 55 -1.70 -12.79 15.15
C SER A 55 -0.89 -12.76 13.85
N LYS A 56 -1.05 -13.80 13.05
CA LYS A 56 -0.52 -13.84 11.68
C LYS A 56 -1.10 -12.70 10.83
N GLU A 57 -2.38 -12.48 10.95
CA GLU A 57 -3.12 -11.43 10.27
C GLU A 57 -2.58 -10.04 10.62
N HIS A 58 -2.30 -9.78 11.91
CA HIS A 58 -1.66 -8.54 12.35
C HIS A 58 -0.29 -8.33 11.67
N LEU A 59 0.54 -9.36 11.57
CA LEU A 59 1.82 -9.26 10.85
C LEU A 59 1.61 -8.86 9.38
N PHE A 60 0.62 -9.44 8.70
CA PHE A 60 0.33 -9.08 7.30
C PHE A 60 -0.25 -7.67 7.14
N LEU A 61 -1.00 -7.18 8.11
CA LEU A 61 -1.44 -5.76 8.13
C LEU A 61 -0.26 -4.81 8.30
N VAL A 62 0.72 -5.15 9.14
CA VAL A 62 1.96 -4.36 9.26
C VAL A 62 2.74 -4.36 7.94
N VAL A 63 2.76 -5.48 7.21
CA VAL A 63 3.34 -5.55 5.86
C VAL A 63 2.59 -4.62 4.91
N ALA A 64 1.26 -4.67 4.90
CA ALA A 64 0.43 -3.80 4.06
C ALA A 64 0.70 -2.31 4.35
N ALA A 65 0.71 -1.91 5.63
CA ALA A 65 1.04 -0.55 6.05
C ALA A 65 2.45 -0.10 5.59
N GLY A 66 3.42 -1.00 5.62
CA GLY A 66 4.76 -0.74 5.10
C GLY A 66 4.76 -0.46 3.58
N TRP A 67 3.98 -1.20 2.80
CA TRP A 67 3.82 -0.97 1.36
C TRP A 67 3.11 0.35 1.07
N GLU A 68 2.07 0.68 1.82
CA GLU A 68 1.37 1.97 1.70
C GLU A 68 2.32 3.15 1.96
N GLY A 69 3.11 3.07 3.03
CA GLY A 69 4.12 4.10 3.32
C GLY A 69 5.15 4.25 2.21
N GLU A 70 5.56 3.15 1.56
CA GLU A 70 6.49 3.17 0.43
C GLU A 70 5.86 3.81 -0.81
N ILE A 71 4.60 3.46 -1.13
CA ILE A 71 3.84 4.06 -2.24
C ILE A 71 3.72 5.57 -2.03
N LEU A 72 3.28 6.01 -0.85
CA LEU A 72 3.12 7.42 -0.53
C LEU A 72 4.46 8.18 -0.62
N ARG A 73 5.53 7.59 -0.10
CA ARG A 73 6.87 8.18 -0.14
C ARG A 73 7.37 8.37 -1.58
N ARG A 74 7.18 7.38 -2.45
CA ARG A 74 7.54 7.49 -3.88
C ARG A 74 6.69 8.53 -4.59
N ALA A 75 5.39 8.53 -4.35
CA ALA A 75 4.45 9.46 -4.95
C ALA A 75 4.74 10.92 -4.53
N THR A 76 4.99 11.16 -3.24
CA THR A 76 5.37 12.49 -2.73
C THR A 76 6.70 12.98 -3.31
N ARG A 77 7.67 12.08 -3.51
CA ARG A 77 8.91 12.43 -4.19
C ARG A 77 8.66 12.87 -5.63
N ALA A 78 7.84 12.12 -6.39
CA ALA A 78 7.50 12.48 -7.77
C ALA A 78 6.79 13.83 -7.87
N LEU A 79 5.91 14.15 -6.92
CA LEU A 79 5.29 15.47 -6.79
C LEU A 79 6.34 16.58 -6.62
N GLY A 80 7.34 16.37 -5.76
CA GLY A 80 8.42 17.32 -5.49
C GLY A 80 9.36 17.50 -6.69
N GLU A 81 9.74 16.42 -7.35
CA GLU A 81 10.62 16.43 -8.53
C GLU A 81 9.97 17.13 -9.74
N ALA A 82 8.64 17.11 -9.82
CA ALA A 82 7.87 17.85 -10.81
C ALA A 82 7.70 19.35 -10.49
N GLY A 83 8.34 19.85 -9.44
CA GLY A 83 8.10 21.17 -8.83
C GLY A 83 8.28 22.41 -9.73
N ALA A 84 9.02 22.32 -10.85
CA ALA A 84 9.12 23.37 -11.86
C ALA A 84 7.96 23.39 -12.87
N ARG A 85 7.06 22.38 -12.79
CA ARG A 85 5.89 22.23 -13.65
C ARG A 85 4.65 22.79 -12.96
N GLY A 86 3.56 22.95 -13.71
CA GLY A 86 2.28 23.39 -13.16
C GLY A 86 1.66 22.35 -12.19
N ASP A 87 0.66 22.78 -11.44
CA ASP A 87 0.01 21.92 -10.42
C ASP A 87 -0.65 20.68 -11.03
N LYS A 88 -1.13 20.78 -12.30
CA LYS A 88 -1.73 19.67 -13.05
C LYS A 88 -0.72 18.55 -13.30
N GLU A 89 0.45 18.91 -13.80
CA GLU A 89 1.54 17.96 -14.06
C GLU A 89 2.13 17.39 -12.77
N ARG A 90 2.20 18.18 -11.72
CA ARG A 90 2.64 17.72 -10.38
C ARG A 90 1.68 16.69 -9.81
N ALA A 91 0.38 16.96 -9.86
CA ALA A 91 -0.66 16.03 -9.42
C ALA A 91 -0.64 14.75 -10.26
N ALA A 92 -0.56 14.86 -11.58
CA ALA A 92 -0.49 13.71 -12.48
C ALA A 92 0.75 12.85 -12.19
N ALA A 93 1.93 13.45 -11.99
CA ALA A 93 3.16 12.75 -11.66
C ALA A 93 3.03 11.95 -10.35
N MET A 94 2.43 12.55 -9.31
CA MET A 94 2.18 11.89 -8.04
C MET A 94 1.28 10.67 -8.19
N VAL A 95 0.13 10.84 -8.82
CA VAL A 95 -0.87 9.78 -8.99
C VAL A 95 -0.30 8.65 -9.84
N LEU A 96 0.32 8.94 -10.98
CA LEU A 96 0.94 7.92 -11.84
C LEU A 96 2.09 7.18 -11.14
N CYS A 97 2.88 7.86 -10.32
CA CYS A 97 3.95 7.24 -9.54
C CYS A 97 3.38 6.24 -8.52
N ALA A 98 2.28 6.58 -7.84
CA ALA A 98 1.62 5.67 -6.90
C ALA A 98 1.17 4.37 -7.60
N PHE A 99 0.55 4.46 -8.77
CA PHE A 99 0.11 3.28 -9.54
C PHE A 99 1.28 2.43 -10.04
N ARG A 100 2.35 3.07 -10.54
CA ARG A 100 3.57 2.36 -10.94
C ARG A 100 4.21 1.64 -9.77
N ALA A 101 4.27 2.27 -8.59
CA ALA A 101 4.80 1.65 -7.38
C ALA A 101 4.03 0.36 -7.01
N ILE A 102 2.69 0.37 -7.05
CA ILE A 102 1.86 -0.82 -6.81
C ILE A 102 2.22 -1.94 -7.77
N HIS A 103 2.36 -1.63 -9.06
CA HIS A 103 2.71 -2.60 -10.10
C HIS A 103 4.12 -3.16 -9.91
N GLU A 104 5.12 -2.29 -9.76
CA GLU A 104 6.52 -2.67 -9.60
C GLU A 104 6.78 -3.50 -8.34
N MET A 105 6.05 -3.22 -7.27
CA MET A 105 6.09 -4.00 -6.04
C MET A 105 5.35 -5.34 -6.17
N GLY A 106 4.58 -5.57 -7.24
CA GLY A 106 3.86 -6.81 -7.50
C GLY A 106 2.69 -7.07 -6.54
N ILE A 107 2.20 -6.04 -5.85
CA ILE A 107 1.23 -6.19 -4.76
C ILE A 107 -0.23 -6.14 -5.20
N ALA A 108 -0.53 -5.94 -6.49
CA ALA A 108 -1.91 -5.82 -6.98
C ALA A 108 -2.78 -7.03 -6.62
N ARG A 109 -2.24 -8.27 -6.71
CA ARG A 109 -2.94 -9.48 -6.28
C ARG A 109 -3.25 -9.46 -4.77
N PHE A 110 -2.30 -9.09 -3.94
CA PHE A 110 -2.49 -8.99 -2.50
C PHE A 110 -3.60 -7.97 -2.15
N LEU A 111 -3.57 -6.80 -2.78
CA LEU A 111 -4.59 -5.76 -2.59
C LEU A 111 -5.98 -6.23 -3.01
N ARG A 112 -6.09 -7.04 -4.07
CA ARG A 112 -7.36 -7.56 -4.56
C ARG A 112 -7.89 -8.75 -3.74
N GLU A 113 -7.03 -9.68 -3.35
CA GLU A 113 -7.44 -10.98 -2.81
C GLU A 113 -7.23 -11.12 -1.31
N ASP A 114 -6.07 -10.70 -0.81
CA ASP A 114 -5.67 -10.94 0.58
C ASP A 114 -6.07 -9.79 1.51
N LEU A 115 -5.96 -8.53 1.06
CA LEU A 115 -6.28 -7.38 1.90
C LEU A 115 -7.75 -7.35 2.33
N PRO A 116 -8.77 -7.57 1.46
CA PRO A 116 -10.15 -7.62 1.89
C PRO A 116 -10.42 -8.72 2.92
N LEU A 117 -9.73 -9.87 2.80
CA LEU A 117 -9.80 -10.93 3.80
C LEU A 117 -9.24 -10.46 5.15
N LEU A 118 -8.04 -9.88 5.16
CA LEU A 118 -7.42 -9.35 6.38
C LEU A 118 -8.32 -8.33 7.05
N MET A 119 -8.91 -7.42 6.27
CA MET A 119 -9.83 -6.40 6.75
C MET A 119 -11.10 -7.01 7.37
N SER A 120 -11.63 -8.11 6.81
CA SER A 120 -12.80 -8.80 7.37
C SER A 120 -12.52 -9.52 8.71
N LEU A 121 -11.26 -9.78 9.01
CA LEU A 121 -10.82 -10.42 10.26
C LEU A 121 -10.41 -9.41 11.35
N CYS A 122 -10.35 -8.14 11.00
CA CYS A 122 -10.03 -7.06 11.93
C CYS A 122 -11.28 -6.45 12.55
N PRO A 123 -11.19 -5.83 13.75
CA PRO A 123 -12.23 -4.95 14.25
C PRO A 123 -12.58 -3.85 13.22
N GLU A 124 -13.86 -3.47 13.15
CA GLU A 124 -14.37 -2.57 12.10
C GLU A 124 -13.70 -1.19 12.09
N ASP A 125 -13.33 -0.68 13.25
CA ASP A 125 -12.58 0.56 13.42
C ASP A 125 -11.17 0.49 12.81
N VAL A 126 -10.43 -0.59 13.08
CA VAL A 126 -9.10 -0.85 12.50
C VAL A 126 -9.20 -1.08 11.00
N ALA A 127 -10.21 -1.85 10.57
CA ALA A 127 -10.47 -2.10 9.16
C ALA A 127 -10.73 -0.80 8.40
N ARG A 128 -11.58 0.08 8.94
CA ARG A 128 -11.94 1.36 8.31
C ARG A 128 -10.75 2.30 8.22
N GLU A 129 -9.96 2.43 9.30
CA GLU A 129 -8.78 3.28 9.32
C GLU A 129 -7.74 2.86 8.27
N HIS A 130 -7.60 1.56 8.05
CA HIS A 130 -6.61 1.03 7.11
C HIS A 130 -7.08 1.03 5.64
N TYR A 131 -8.36 0.75 5.37
CA TYR A 131 -8.92 0.69 4.02
C TYR A 131 -9.10 2.06 3.36
N LEU A 132 -9.28 3.11 4.16
CA LEU A 132 -9.38 4.48 3.66
C LEU A 132 -8.01 5.10 3.35
N SER A 133 -6.90 4.48 3.79
CA SER A 133 -5.61 5.15 3.89
C SER A 133 -4.93 5.47 2.56
N SER A 134 -4.97 4.59 1.53
CA SER A 134 -4.14 4.80 0.33
C SER A 134 -4.60 5.96 -0.54
N ALA A 135 -5.86 5.99 -0.95
CA ALA A 135 -6.38 7.10 -1.78
C ALA A 135 -6.48 8.40 -0.97
N GLU A 136 -6.89 8.32 0.31
CA GLU A 136 -6.94 9.48 1.20
C GLU A 136 -5.56 10.02 1.51
N SER A 137 -4.54 9.18 1.71
CA SER A 137 -3.16 9.61 1.93
C SER A 137 -2.60 10.35 0.71
N ILE A 138 -2.86 9.86 -0.50
CA ILE A 138 -2.49 10.54 -1.75
C ILE A 138 -3.23 11.88 -1.85
N PHE A 139 -4.54 11.89 -1.59
CA PHE A 139 -5.33 13.12 -1.62
C PHE A 139 -4.86 14.13 -0.57
N ALA A 140 -4.62 13.70 0.66
CA ALA A 140 -4.09 14.55 1.73
C ALA A 140 -2.74 15.17 1.34
N ALA A 141 -1.83 14.38 0.76
CA ALA A 141 -0.52 14.88 0.31
C ALA A 141 -0.64 15.91 -0.84
N LEU A 142 -1.60 15.73 -1.75
CA LEU A 142 -1.91 16.74 -2.77
C LEU A 142 -2.39 18.05 -2.12
N ARG A 143 -3.27 17.98 -1.12
CA ARG A 143 -3.75 19.14 -0.37
C ARG A 143 -2.65 19.85 0.41
N GLU A 144 -1.77 19.11 1.09
CA GLU A 144 -0.59 19.65 1.78
C GLU A 144 0.36 20.37 0.82
N ALA A 145 0.49 19.84 -0.42
CA ALA A 145 1.26 20.48 -1.49
C ALA A 145 0.56 21.67 -2.13
N ARG A 146 -0.59 22.10 -1.58
CA ARG A 146 -1.44 23.21 -2.06
C ARG A 146 -1.98 23.00 -3.48
N ILE A 147 -2.17 21.78 -3.90
CA ILE A 147 -2.92 21.47 -5.12
C ILE A 147 -4.39 21.76 -4.85
N HIS A 148 -4.99 22.65 -5.63
CA HIS A 148 -6.40 23.04 -5.51
C HIS A 148 -7.23 22.35 -6.58
N PHE A 149 -8.41 21.87 -6.19
CA PHE A 149 -9.35 21.23 -7.11
C PHE A 149 -10.47 22.19 -7.50
N THR A 150 -10.93 22.08 -8.74
CA THR A 150 -12.08 22.84 -9.30
C THR A 150 -13.42 22.21 -8.96
N VAL A 151 -13.41 21.04 -8.31
CA VAL A 151 -14.56 20.26 -7.87
C VAL A 151 -14.51 20.06 -6.35
N PRO A 152 -15.61 19.67 -5.69
CA PRO A 152 -15.58 19.29 -4.28
C PRO A 152 -14.54 18.20 -3.99
N ASP A 153 -13.89 18.26 -2.83
CA ASP A 153 -12.84 17.34 -2.41
C ASP A 153 -13.28 15.87 -2.47
N GLU A 154 -14.53 15.58 -2.12
CA GLU A 154 -15.14 14.26 -2.21
C GLU A 154 -15.19 13.70 -3.64
N VAL A 155 -15.42 14.57 -4.63
CA VAL A 155 -15.42 14.18 -6.05
C VAL A 155 -14.00 13.89 -6.52
N ALA A 156 -13.04 14.75 -6.18
CA ALA A 156 -11.63 14.54 -6.52
C ALA A 156 -11.09 13.25 -5.90
N LEU A 157 -11.36 13.01 -4.62
CA LEU A 157 -11.01 11.76 -3.92
C LEU A 157 -11.65 10.54 -4.59
N SER A 158 -12.94 10.62 -4.94
CA SER A 158 -13.64 9.52 -5.60
C SER A 158 -13.03 9.18 -6.97
N VAL A 159 -12.55 10.17 -7.73
CA VAL A 159 -11.85 9.93 -9.00
C VAL A 159 -10.54 9.16 -8.77
N ILE A 160 -9.76 9.52 -7.74
CA ILE A 160 -8.54 8.77 -7.37
C ILE A 160 -8.89 7.34 -6.94
N GLN A 161 -9.97 7.16 -6.16
CA GLN A 161 -10.44 5.83 -5.73
C GLN A 161 -10.89 4.96 -6.91
N LEU A 162 -11.63 5.52 -7.88
CA LEU A 162 -12.03 4.79 -9.08
C LEU A 162 -10.82 4.35 -9.91
N MET A 163 -9.83 5.22 -10.08
CA MET A 163 -8.58 4.84 -10.73
C MET A 163 -7.83 3.76 -9.94
N TYR A 164 -7.79 3.85 -8.60
CA TYR A 164 -7.19 2.83 -7.75
C TYR A 164 -7.84 1.46 -7.94
N LEU A 165 -9.16 1.39 -8.05
CA LEU A 165 -9.85 0.13 -8.33
C LEU A 165 -9.44 -0.49 -9.67
N SER A 166 -9.08 0.32 -10.65
CA SER A 166 -8.63 -0.20 -11.96
C SER A 166 -7.31 -0.97 -11.90
N ILE A 167 -6.36 -0.59 -11.00
CA ILE A 167 -5.07 -1.29 -10.87
C ILE A 167 -5.23 -2.73 -10.39
N LEU A 168 -6.31 -3.02 -9.64
CA LEU A 168 -6.60 -4.36 -9.16
C LEU A 168 -6.92 -5.34 -10.30
N HIS A 169 -7.28 -4.80 -11.48
CA HIS A 169 -7.63 -5.53 -12.69
C HIS A 169 -6.61 -5.37 -13.84
N ILE A 170 -5.39 -4.93 -13.52
CA ILE A 170 -4.33 -4.69 -14.52
C ILE A 170 -4.08 -5.91 -15.43
N GLY A 171 -4.14 -7.12 -14.88
CA GLY A 171 -3.94 -8.35 -15.65
C GLY A 171 -5.03 -8.65 -16.68
N GLU A 172 -6.22 -8.06 -16.54
CA GLU A 172 -7.34 -8.20 -17.49
C GLU A 172 -7.21 -7.22 -18.65
N ILE A 173 -6.59 -6.05 -18.43
CA ILE A 173 -6.40 -5.01 -19.43
C ILE A 173 -5.08 -5.22 -20.22
N GLY A 174 -4.06 -5.79 -19.57
CA GLY A 174 -2.77 -6.09 -20.18
C GLY A 174 -1.90 -4.87 -20.45
N ASP A 175 -1.10 -4.93 -21.52
CA ASP A 175 -0.04 -3.94 -21.81
C ASP A 175 -0.55 -2.51 -22.05
N ALA A 176 -1.81 -2.37 -22.47
CA ALA A 176 -2.45 -1.07 -22.67
C ALA A 176 -2.79 -0.34 -21.37
N PHE A 177 -2.72 -1.01 -20.20
CA PHE A 177 -3.15 -0.43 -18.92
C PHE A 177 -2.45 0.89 -18.59
N PHE A 178 -1.11 0.92 -18.56
CA PHE A 178 -0.39 2.13 -18.18
C PHE A 178 -0.49 3.27 -19.22
N PRO A 179 -0.43 3.03 -20.52
CA PRO A 179 -0.76 4.06 -21.51
C PRO A 179 -2.15 4.67 -21.30
N ALA A 180 -3.18 3.83 -21.14
CA ALA A 180 -4.55 4.29 -20.93
C ALA A 180 -4.72 5.04 -19.58
N LEU A 181 -4.11 4.52 -18.50
CA LEU A 181 -4.14 5.18 -17.21
C LEU A 181 -3.47 6.55 -17.25
N ALA A 182 -2.36 6.70 -18.00
CA ALA A 182 -1.67 7.98 -18.14
C ALA A 182 -2.58 9.03 -18.80
N GLU A 183 -3.30 8.65 -19.86
CA GLU A 183 -4.29 9.52 -20.51
C GLU A 183 -5.44 9.91 -19.56
N LEU A 184 -5.97 8.94 -18.81
CA LEU A 184 -7.04 9.19 -17.83
C LEU A 184 -6.58 10.13 -16.73
N VAL A 185 -5.39 9.89 -16.14
CA VAL A 185 -4.85 10.73 -15.06
C VAL A 185 -4.57 12.14 -15.58
N GLN A 186 -3.95 12.28 -16.76
CA GLN A 186 -3.67 13.59 -17.33
C GLN A 186 -4.98 14.35 -17.60
N SER A 187 -5.95 13.72 -18.26
CA SER A 187 -7.26 14.31 -18.53
C SER A 187 -8.00 14.71 -17.27
N ALA A 188 -7.93 13.89 -16.22
CA ALA A 188 -8.53 14.22 -14.93
C ALA A 188 -7.84 15.43 -14.28
N CYS A 189 -6.49 15.46 -14.27
CA CYS A 189 -5.74 16.58 -13.69
C CYS A 189 -6.00 17.88 -14.48
N ASP A 190 -6.06 17.83 -15.80
CA ASP A 190 -6.32 19.00 -16.66
C ASP A 190 -7.69 19.65 -16.36
N ARG A 191 -8.67 18.83 -15.97
CA ARG A 191 -10.04 19.29 -15.70
C ARG A 191 -10.32 19.59 -14.25
N LEU A 192 -9.71 18.85 -13.33
CA LEU A 192 -10.05 18.86 -11.90
C LEU A 192 -9.07 19.67 -11.06
N VAL A 193 -7.84 19.91 -11.54
CA VAL A 193 -6.85 20.75 -10.86
C VAL A 193 -6.94 22.17 -11.41
N ALA A 194 -6.94 23.16 -10.48
CA ALA A 194 -7.07 24.58 -10.81
C ALA A 194 -5.86 25.13 -11.57
#